data_f4516a5e0e2eeafe90fe92904f259fbf
#
_entry.id   f4516a5e0e2eeafe90fe92904f259fbf
#
_cell.length_a   1.000
_cell.length_b   1.000
_cell.length_c   1.000
_cell.angle_alpha   90.00
_cell.angle_beta   90.00
_cell.angle_gamma   90.00
#
_symmetry.space_group_name_H-M   'P 1'
#
loop_
_entity.id
_entity.type
_entity.pdbx_description
1 polymer ?
#
loop_
_entity_poly.entity_id
_entity_poly.type
_entity_poly.pdbx_seq_one_letter_code
_entity_poly.pdbx_strand_id
1 'polypeptide(L)'
;YRLRLREDEASLQHYLSTRLGVVCVAGAVVPGKYLRGTPISLKETQALIRNLPTETPAVFGGWAIRGWKKQGWSPLRPNLFLAIQDTDATLHHFFQKGEWRNRRRTAEQWTAWAQAGASSKAVTDHPDLGTVEQSGPLTYEVEVYQGCVRYKRGCKFCIEPKKGVPIWREPEDIIKEVRIAHDAGVRHVRLGGMTDTYTYMAEGVQELEYPVPNPEPIARLLHGLREDERLGILHTDNGNPSIIAEHLEPSEAITKTLVDTLSDGAVLSFGLESAD
;
A
#
# COMPACT_ATOMS: atom_id res chain seq x y z
N TYR A 1 12.00 18.76 -5.33
CA TYR A 1 10.98 18.63 -6.37
C TYR A 1 10.04 19.83 -6.44
N ARG A 2 9.39 20.24 -5.34
CA ARG A 2 8.54 21.45 -5.30
C ARG A 2 9.28 22.74 -5.67
N LEU A 3 10.54 22.82 -5.30
CA LEU A 3 11.40 23.96 -5.64
C LEU A 3 11.58 24.07 -7.17
N ARG A 4 11.84 22.96 -7.84
CA ARG A 4 12.03 22.96 -9.31
C ARG A 4 10.76 23.34 -10.08
N LEU A 5 9.58 22.95 -9.61
CA LEU A 5 8.30 23.35 -10.20
C LEU A 5 8.04 24.88 -10.11
N ARG A 6 8.69 25.55 -9.16
CA ARG A 6 8.52 27.00 -8.94
C ARG A 6 9.60 27.85 -9.61
N GLU A 7 10.80 27.28 -9.78
CA GLU A 7 11.97 28.07 -10.13
C GLU A 7 12.35 28.00 -11.61
N ASP A 8 12.05 26.91 -12.33
CA ASP A 8 12.43 26.79 -13.74
C ASP A 8 11.61 25.71 -14.49
N GLU A 9 10.59 26.16 -15.22
CA GLU A 9 9.76 25.28 -16.06
C GLU A 9 10.56 24.63 -17.20
N ALA A 10 11.53 25.32 -17.78
CA ALA A 10 12.34 24.80 -18.87
C ALA A 10 13.25 23.67 -18.43
N SER A 11 13.89 23.81 -17.27
CA SER A 11 14.69 22.74 -16.65
C SER A 11 13.84 21.51 -16.29
N LEU A 12 12.61 21.72 -15.81
CA LEU A 12 11.69 20.63 -15.53
C LEU A 12 11.29 19.90 -16.81
N GLN A 13 10.92 20.62 -17.87
CA GLN A 13 10.59 20.02 -19.17
C GLN A 13 11.76 19.24 -19.74
N HIS A 14 12.96 19.81 -19.73
CA HIS A 14 14.16 19.11 -20.16
C HIS A 14 14.41 17.84 -19.33
N TYR A 15 14.33 17.92 -17.99
CA TYR A 15 14.47 16.76 -17.13
C TYR A 15 13.45 15.66 -17.45
N LEU A 16 12.19 16.03 -17.67
CA LEU A 16 11.12 15.07 -17.94
C LEU A 16 11.26 14.43 -19.34
N SER A 17 11.75 15.20 -20.35
CA SER A 17 11.94 14.71 -21.72
C SER A 17 13.04 13.62 -21.82
N THR A 18 13.96 13.58 -20.86
CA THR A 18 15.04 12.58 -20.82
C THR A 18 14.63 11.29 -20.09
N ARG A 19 13.38 11.19 -19.61
CA ARG A 19 12.88 10.02 -18.86
C ARG A 19 12.10 9.07 -19.78
N LEU A 20 12.21 7.78 -19.49
CA LEU A 20 11.43 6.74 -20.18
C LEU A 20 9.93 6.87 -19.89
N GLY A 21 9.57 7.43 -18.74
CA GLY A 21 8.20 7.66 -18.33
C GLY A 21 8.12 8.38 -16.99
N VAL A 22 6.94 8.89 -16.66
CA VAL A 22 6.65 9.59 -15.40
C VAL A 22 5.56 8.86 -14.64
N VAL A 23 5.82 8.55 -13.39
CA VAL A 23 4.84 7.98 -12.45
C VAL A 23 4.53 9.01 -11.38
N CYS A 24 3.26 9.31 -11.19
CA CYS A 24 2.79 10.17 -10.12
C CYS A 24 1.72 9.46 -9.29
N VAL A 25 1.99 9.25 -8.02
CA VAL A 25 1.01 8.77 -7.05
C VAL A 25 0.43 9.98 -6.34
N ALA A 26 -0.79 10.36 -6.72
CA ALA A 26 -1.44 11.58 -6.27
C ALA A 26 -2.47 11.31 -5.16
N GLY A 27 -2.43 12.16 -4.14
CA GLY A 27 -3.35 12.16 -3.03
C GLY A 27 -2.85 11.42 -1.80
N ALA A 28 -3.15 12.02 -0.66
CA ALA A 28 -2.93 11.45 0.64
C ALA A 28 -4.20 10.81 1.17
N VAL A 29 -4.09 9.64 1.77
CA VAL A 29 -5.24 8.95 2.37
C VAL A 29 -5.72 9.67 3.63
N VAL A 30 -4.78 10.23 4.40
CA VAL A 30 -5.09 10.93 5.67
C VAL A 30 -4.40 12.30 5.66
N PRO A 31 -5.15 13.39 5.47
CA PRO A 31 -4.61 14.73 5.59
C PRO A 31 -4.01 14.97 6.98
N GLY A 32 -2.83 15.60 7.02
CA GLY A 32 -2.19 16.03 8.27
C GLY A 32 -1.30 14.99 8.97
N LYS A 33 -1.21 13.76 8.50
CA LYS A 33 -0.32 12.73 9.10
C LYS A 33 1.09 12.66 8.49
N TYR A 34 1.46 13.59 7.62
CA TYR A 34 2.80 13.63 7.03
C TYR A 34 3.73 14.48 7.88
N LEU A 35 4.66 13.83 8.59
CA LEU A 35 5.59 14.52 9.49
C LEU A 35 6.61 15.38 8.74
N ARG A 36 6.97 15.05 7.49
CA ARG A 36 8.04 15.71 6.73
C ARG A 36 7.70 16.01 5.27
N GLY A 37 6.46 15.86 4.87
CA GLY A 37 6.03 16.08 3.49
C GLY A 37 4.64 16.68 3.40
N THR A 38 4.44 17.53 2.40
CA THR A 38 3.09 17.98 2.04
C THR A 38 2.69 17.30 0.74
N PRO A 39 1.54 16.64 0.68
CA PRO A 39 1.07 16.03 -0.55
C PRO A 39 0.98 17.05 -1.68
N ILE A 40 1.21 16.58 -2.91
CA ILE A 40 1.02 17.42 -4.09
C ILE A 40 -0.45 17.83 -4.20
N SER A 41 -0.71 19.11 -4.32
CA SER A 41 -2.06 19.64 -4.51
C SER A 41 -2.57 19.37 -5.93
N LEU A 42 -3.88 19.45 -6.13
CA LEU A 42 -4.48 19.36 -7.47
C LEU A 42 -3.90 20.42 -8.42
N LYS A 43 -3.71 21.66 -7.95
CA LYS A 43 -3.13 22.75 -8.74
C LYS A 43 -1.68 22.44 -9.17
N GLU A 44 -0.87 21.93 -8.26
CA GLU A 44 0.52 21.51 -8.56
C GLU A 44 0.54 20.30 -9.52
N THR A 45 -0.37 19.35 -9.35
CA THR A 45 -0.51 18.23 -10.28
C THR A 45 -0.89 18.67 -11.68
N GLN A 46 -1.84 19.60 -11.81
CA GLN A 46 -2.21 20.19 -13.09
C GLN A 46 -1.04 20.97 -13.73
N ALA A 47 -0.25 21.67 -12.92
CA ALA A 47 0.96 22.34 -13.40
C ALA A 47 2.00 21.33 -13.91
N LEU A 48 2.22 20.24 -13.17
CA LEU A 48 3.10 19.14 -13.61
C LEU A 48 2.64 18.57 -14.95
N ILE A 49 1.34 18.29 -15.10
CA ILE A 49 0.79 17.73 -16.35
C ILE A 49 0.98 18.67 -17.53
N ARG A 50 0.81 19.98 -17.33
CA ARG A 50 1.06 20.98 -18.41
C ARG A 50 2.52 20.99 -18.86
N ASN A 51 3.44 20.72 -17.94
CA ASN A 51 4.88 20.70 -18.20
C ASN A 51 5.42 19.34 -18.65
N LEU A 52 4.59 18.29 -18.70
CA LEU A 52 5.00 17.00 -19.26
C LEU A 52 5.22 17.11 -20.77
N PRO A 53 6.35 16.67 -21.30
CA PRO A 53 6.56 16.54 -22.74
C PRO A 53 5.50 15.62 -23.34
N THR A 54 5.03 15.95 -24.55
CA THR A 54 3.94 15.23 -25.20
C THR A 54 4.28 13.77 -25.46
N GLU A 55 5.55 13.50 -25.78
CA GLU A 55 6.05 12.15 -26.13
C GLU A 55 6.37 11.29 -24.91
N THR A 56 6.50 11.88 -23.72
CA THR A 56 6.86 11.12 -22.51
C THR A 56 5.62 10.43 -21.94
N PRO A 57 5.58 9.10 -21.89
CA PRO A 57 4.48 8.37 -21.28
C PRO A 57 4.36 8.74 -19.79
N ALA A 58 3.15 9.00 -19.35
CA ALA A 58 2.90 9.35 -17.95
C ALA A 58 1.68 8.61 -17.40
N VAL A 59 1.81 8.10 -16.19
CA VAL A 59 0.72 7.48 -15.46
C VAL A 59 0.53 8.17 -14.11
N PHE A 60 -0.71 8.57 -13.86
CA PHE A 60 -1.12 9.14 -12.59
C PHE A 60 -2.04 8.16 -11.88
N GLY A 61 -1.67 7.79 -10.67
CA GLY A 61 -2.45 6.91 -9.81
C GLY A 61 -2.67 7.50 -8.43
N GLY A 62 -3.15 6.69 -7.51
CA GLY A 62 -3.48 7.10 -6.16
C GLY A 62 -4.92 7.60 -5.98
N TRP A 63 -5.25 8.02 -4.75
CA TRP A 63 -6.63 8.31 -4.38
C TRP A 63 -7.23 9.53 -5.06
N ALA A 64 -6.44 10.57 -5.27
CA ALA A 64 -6.90 11.79 -5.92
C ALA A 64 -7.48 11.52 -7.32
N ILE A 65 -6.92 10.55 -8.04
CA ILE A 65 -7.34 10.21 -9.40
C ILE A 65 -8.80 9.75 -9.48
N ARG A 66 -9.27 9.02 -8.47
CA ARG A 66 -10.69 8.59 -8.41
C ARG A 66 -11.63 9.77 -8.24
N GLY A 67 -11.25 10.76 -7.44
CA GLY A 67 -11.99 12.01 -7.30
C GLY A 67 -12.03 12.81 -8.60
N TRP A 68 -10.92 12.90 -9.30
CA TRP A 68 -10.83 13.64 -10.58
C TRP A 68 -11.74 13.03 -11.65
N LYS A 69 -11.73 11.71 -11.81
CA LYS A 69 -12.65 11.03 -12.74
C LYS A 69 -14.12 11.32 -12.44
N LYS A 70 -14.50 11.34 -11.16
CA LYS A 70 -15.88 11.70 -10.76
C LYS A 70 -16.24 13.14 -11.09
N GLN A 71 -15.27 14.04 -11.11
CA GLN A 71 -15.44 15.45 -11.47
C GLN A 71 -15.37 15.68 -12.99
N GLY A 72 -15.35 14.61 -13.78
CA GLY A 72 -15.28 14.71 -15.24
C GLY A 72 -13.91 15.15 -15.78
N TRP A 73 -12.88 15.18 -14.92
CA TRP A 73 -11.55 15.54 -15.35
C TRP A 73 -10.93 14.41 -16.18
N SER A 74 -10.61 14.72 -17.42
CA SER A 74 -9.96 13.82 -18.36
C SER A 74 -8.59 14.36 -18.74
N PRO A 75 -7.55 13.55 -18.83
CA PRO A 75 -6.25 14.01 -19.30
C PRO A 75 -6.36 14.45 -20.75
N LEU A 76 -5.86 15.65 -21.03
CA LEU A 76 -5.90 16.28 -22.36
C LEU A 76 -4.75 15.79 -23.28
N ARG A 77 -4.00 14.78 -22.88
CA ARG A 77 -2.80 14.32 -23.61
C ARG A 77 -2.88 12.84 -23.96
N PRO A 78 -2.47 12.43 -25.18
CA PRO A 78 -2.55 11.04 -25.64
C PRO A 78 -1.68 10.08 -24.80
N ASN A 79 -0.53 10.54 -24.29
CA ASN A 79 0.41 9.70 -23.54
C ASN A 79 0.24 9.79 -22.02
N LEU A 80 -0.89 10.31 -21.53
CA LEU A 80 -1.22 10.40 -20.12
C LEU A 80 -2.37 9.45 -19.76
N PHE A 81 -2.16 8.59 -18.77
CA PHE A 81 -3.17 7.67 -18.31
C PHE A 81 -3.49 7.87 -16.81
N LEU A 82 -4.76 7.74 -16.46
CA LEU A 82 -5.22 7.77 -15.07
C LEU A 82 -5.46 6.35 -14.58
N ALA A 83 -4.52 5.82 -13.81
CA ALA A 83 -4.60 4.49 -13.26
C ALA A 83 -5.48 4.44 -12.00
N ILE A 84 -6.48 3.57 -12.00
CA ILE A 84 -7.37 3.31 -10.85
C ILE A 84 -6.99 2.03 -10.10
N GLN A 85 -6.02 1.29 -10.62
CA GLN A 85 -5.40 0.12 -10.00
C GLN A 85 -3.92 0.43 -9.69
N ASP A 86 -3.04 -0.56 -9.74
CA ASP A 86 -1.64 -0.35 -9.41
C ASP A 86 -0.93 0.42 -10.50
N THR A 87 -0.40 1.57 -10.14
CA THR A 87 0.15 2.55 -11.08
C THR A 87 1.38 2.02 -11.80
N ASP A 88 2.24 1.33 -11.09
CA ASP A 88 3.46 0.71 -11.60
C ASP A 88 3.17 -0.47 -12.53
N ALA A 89 2.23 -1.36 -12.15
CA ALA A 89 1.81 -2.46 -13.02
C ALA A 89 1.14 -1.97 -14.31
N THR A 90 0.40 -0.87 -14.22
CA THR A 90 -0.22 -0.21 -15.37
C THR A 90 0.83 0.36 -16.32
N LEU A 91 1.87 1.03 -15.80
CA LEU A 91 2.96 1.56 -16.61
C LEU A 91 3.80 0.43 -17.23
N HIS A 92 4.10 -0.60 -16.45
CA HIS A 92 4.81 -1.79 -16.93
C HIS A 92 4.09 -2.45 -18.11
N HIS A 93 2.76 -2.60 -18.00
CA HIS A 93 1.95 -3.12 -19.10
C HIS A 93 2.04 -2.25 -20.36
N PHE A 94 2.01 -0.93 -20.20
CA PHE A 94 2.17 -0.01 -21.34
C PHE A 94 3.51 -0.20 -22.05
N PHE A 95 4.61 -0.32 -21.32
CA PHE A 95 5.92 -0.56 -21.94
C PHE A 95 6.04 -1.92 -22.63
N GLN A 96 5.29 -2.94 -22.14
CA GLN A 96 5.30 -4.26 -22.77
C GLN A 96 4.41 -4.38 -24.00
N LYS A 97 3.27 -3.69 -24.01
CA LYS A 97 2.19 -3.90 -25.00
C LYS A 97 1.90 -2.67 -25.86
N GLY A 98 2.43 -1.50 -25.55
CA GLY A 98 2.16 -0.25 -26.25
C GLY A 98 0.75 0.32 -26.01
N GLU A 99 -0.03 -0.26 -25.09
CA GLU A 99 -1.38 0.18 -24.80
C GLU A 99 -1.61 0.46 -23.30
N TRP A 100 -2.40 1.47 -23.01
CA TRP A 100 -2.80 1.80 -21.66
C TRP A 100 -3.94 0.91 -21.17
N ARG A 101 -3.69 0.14 -20.10
CA ARG A 101 -4.71 -0.68 -19.44
C ARG A 101 -4.44 -0.78 -17.96
N ASN A 102 -5.47 -0.54 -17.13
CA ASN A 102 -5.35 -0.77 -15.70
C ASN A 102 -4.94 -2.20 -15.38
N ARG A 103 -3.96 -2.35 -14.49
CA ARG A 103 -3.42 -3.64 -14.06
C ARG A 103 -3.24 -3.67 -12.55
N ARG A 104 -3.40 -4.87 -11.99
CA ARG A 104 -2.94 -5.24 -10.66
C ARG A 104 -1.58 -5.90 -10.78
N ARG A 105 -0.76 -5.76 -9.74
CA ARG A 105 0.48 -6.55 -9.62
C ARG A 105 0.13 -8.02 -9.49
N THR A 106 0.88 -8.87 -10.18
CA THR A 106 0.86 -10.32 -9.96
C THR A 106 1.79 -10.69 -8.80
N ALA A 107 1.67 -11.91 -8.27
CA ALA A 107 2.57 -12.43 -7.24
C ALA A 107 4.04 -12.39 -7.69
N GLU A 108 4.30 -12.74 -8.95
CA GLU A 108 5.63 -12.69 -9.54
C GLU A 108 6.17 -11.26 -9.61
N GLN A 109 5.32 -10.28 -9.96
CA GLN A 109 5.71 -8.87 -10.00
C GLN A 109 6.02 -8.34 -8.60
N TRP A 110 5.24 -8.69 -7.58
CA TRP A 110 5.53 -8.36 -6.19
C TRP A 110 6.94 -8.84 -5.81
N THR A 111 7.24 -10.11 -6.06
CA THR A 111 8.55 -10.70 -5.76
C THR A 111 9.67 -10.03 -6.53
N ALA A 112 9.54 -9.91 -7.86
CA ALA A 112 10.60 -9.36 -8.71
C ALA A 112 10.91 -7.89 -8.39
N TRP A 113 9.88 -7.11 -8.09
CA TRP A 113 10.06 -5.69 -7.78
C TRP A 113 10.55 -5.45 -6.35
N ALA A 114 10.18 -6.32 -5.40
CA ALA A 114 10.79 -6.31 -4.08
C ALA A 114 12.30 -6.60 -4.16
N GLN A 115 12.70 -7.61 -4.95
CA GLN A 115 14.13 -7.92 -5.18
C GLN A 115 14.88 -6.77 -5.84
N ALA A 116 14.30 -6.16 -6.88
CA ALA A 116 14.90 -5.02 -7.55
C ALA A 116 15.01 -3.79 -6.61
N GLY A 117 13.99 -3.54 -5.80
CA GLY A 117 13.99 -2.50 -4.79
C GLY A 117 15.03 -2.73 -3.70
N ALA A 118 15.09 -3.93 -3.16
CA ALA A 118 16.05 -4.33 -2.13
C ALA A 118 17.50 -4.19 -2.60
N SER A 119 17.77 -4.46 -3.87
CA SER A 119 19.10 -4.33 -4.48
C SER A 119 19.44 -2.91 -4.95
N SER A 120 18.52 -1.97 -4.83
CA SER A 120 18.74 -0.60 -5.27
C SER A 120 19.66 0.17 -4.33
N LYS A 121 20.48 1.08 -4.87
CA LYS A 121 21.31 1.97 -4.05
C LYS A 121 20.51 2.82 -3.09
N ALA A 122 19.26 3.16 -3.42
CA ALA A 122 18.39 3.91 -2.53
C ALA A 122 18.08 3.15 -1.23
N VAL A 123 18.11 1.83 -1.26
CA VAL A 123 17.96 0.97 -0.09
C VAL A 123 19.30 0.61 0.50
N THR A 124 20.25 0.08 -0.29
CA THR A 124 21.55 -0.42 0.21
C THR A 124 22.42 0.67 0.84
N ASP A 125 22.33 1.90 0.34
CA ASP A 125 23.09 3.04 0.84
C ASP A 125 22.28 3.87 1.86
N HIS A 126 21.12 3.39 2.32
CA HIS A 126 20.30 4.13 3.27
C HIS A 126 20.97 4.18 4.66
N PRO A 127 21.16 5.38 5.24
CA PRO A 127 21.92 5.53 6.48
C PRO A 127 21.28 4.86 7.70
N ASP A 128 19.98 4.60 7.64
CA ASP A 128 19.23 3.99 8.73
C ASP A 128 19.11 2.46 8.60
N LEU A 129 19.72 1.85 7.57
CA LEU A 129 19.85 0.40 7.49
C LEU A 129 20.88 -0.07 8.52
N GLY A 130 20.42 -0.85 9.48
CA GLY A 130 21.29 -1.49 10.44
C GLY A 130 22.05 -2.66 9.83
N THR A 131 23.18 -3.00 10.46
CA THR A 131 23.83 -4.31 10.27
C THR A 131 22.97 -5.43 10.83
N VAL A 132 23.33 -6.68 10.58
CA VAL A 132 22.65 -7.85 11.16
C VAL A 132 22.56 -7.77 12.68
N GLU A 133 23.54 -7.14 13.32
CA GLU A 133 23.65 -6.96 14.77
C GLU A 133 22.98 -5.69 15.29
N GLN A 134 22.72 -4.74 14.41
CA GLN A 134 22.07 -3.47 14.72
C GLN A 134 20.84 -3.34 13.87
N SER A 135 19.67 -3.66 14.41
CA SER A 135 18.42 -3.35 13.74
C SER A 135 18.29 -1.84 13.63
N GLY A 136 18.40 -1.31 12.43
CA GLY A 136 18.16 0.10 12.16
C GLY A 136 16.67 0.45 12.43
N PRO A 137 16.34 1.74 12.49
CA PRO A 137 14.96 2.18 12.78
C PRO A 137 14.01 1.99 11.61
N LEU A 138 14.46 1.47 10.46
CA LEU A 138 13.61 1.28 9.29
C LEU A 138 12.60 0.16 9.53
N THR A 139 11.34 0.51 9.30
CA THR A 139 10.23 -0.44 9.30
C THR A 139 9.74 -0.66 7.88
N TYR A 140 9.69 -1.90 7.46
CA TYR A 140 9.08 -2.30 6.19
C TYR A 140 7.57 -2.44 6.36
N GLU A 141 6.82 -1.59 5.68
CA GLU A 141 5.38 -1.73 5.61
C GLU A 141 5.01 -2.57 4.39
N VAL A 142 4.52 -3.78 4.63
CA VAL A 142 4.09 -4.71 3.58
C VAL A 142 2.58 -4.65 3.42
N GLU A 143 2.10 -4.49 2.19
CA GLU A 143 0.68 -4.53 1.89
C GLU A 143 0.16 -5.97 1.97
N VAL A 144 -0.79 -6.23 2.86
CA VAL A 144 -1.41 -7.55 3.04
C VAL A 144 -2.64 -7.71 2.15
N TYR A 145 -3.49 -6.67 2.09
CA TYR A 145 -4.63 -6.62 1.18
C TYR A 145 -5.09 -5.19 0.92
N GLN A 146 -5.90 -5.00 -0.10
CA GLN A 146 -6.57 -3.74 -0.40
C GLN A 146 -8.08 -3.90 -0.32
N GLY A 147 -8.76 -2.85 0.10
CA GLY A 147 -10.21 -2.84 0.22
C GLY A 147 -10.70 -2.97 1.65
N CYS A 148 -12.00 -3.07 1.81
CA CYS A 148 -12.61 -3.17 3.13
C CYS A 148 -13.84 -4.08 3.05
N VAL A 149 -13.99 -5.00 4.00
CA VAL A 149 -15.17 -5.88 4.09
C VAL A 149 -16.47 -5.08 4.18
N ARG A 150 -16.41 -3.86 4.71
CA ARG A 150 -17.55 -2.93 4.76
C ARG A 150 -17.70 -2.04 3.52
N TYR A 151 -17.26 -2.47 2.35
CA TYR A 151 -17.27 -1.68 1.11
C TYR A 151 -18.69 -1.20 0.69
N LYS A 152 -19.75 -1.92 1.04
CA LYS A 152 -21.13 -1.51 0.79
C LYS A 152 -21.65 -0.48 1.80
N ARG A 153 -21.28 -0.62 3.08
CA ARG A 153 -21.77 0.16 4.22
C ARG A 153 -20.64 0.70 5.08
N GLY A 154 -19.61 1.25 4.43
CA GLY A 154 -18.41 1.74 5.11
C GLY A 154 -18.65 2.96 5.97
N CYS A 155 -17.70 3.20 6.88
CA CYS A 155 -17.67 4.39 7.72
C CYS A 155 -17.65 5.65 6.87
N LYS A 156 -18.49 6.64 7.21
CA LYS A 156 -18.68 7.86 6.37
C LYS A 156 -17.41 8.70 6.23
N PHE A 157 -16.55 8.66 7.23
CA PHE A 157 -15.29 9.39 7.28
C PHE A 157 -14.13 8.61 6.62
N CYS A 158 -14.26 7.30 6.43
CA CYS A 158 -13.19 6.44 5.97
C CYS A 158 -13.13 6.31 4.44
N ILE A 159 -11.91 6.27 3.91
CA ILE A 159 -11.68 6.09 2.47
C ILE A 159 -11.56 4.62 2.07
N GLU A 160 -11.23 3.74 3.00
CA GLU A 160 -10.94 2.33 2.73
C GLU A 160 -12.12 1.58 2.07
N PRO A 161 -13.39 1.77 2.50
CA PRO A 161 -14.52 1.16 1.81
C PRO A 161 -14.65 1.54 0.33
N LYS A 162 -14.13 2.71 -0.05
CA LYS A 162 -14.15 3.18 -1.45
C LYS A 162 -13.16 2.42 -2.33
N LYS A 163 -12.23 1.67 -1.73
CA LYS A 163 -11.33 0.75 -2.46
C LYS A 163 -12.07 -0.47 -3.00
N GLY A 164 -13.24 -0.78 -2.46
CA GLY A 164 -14.10 -1.87 -2.90
C GLY A 164 -13.92 -3.13 -2.08
N VAL A 165 -14.36 -4.25 -2.67
CA VAL A 165 -14.19 -5.59 -2.10
C VAL A 165 -12.72 -5.86 -1.82
N PRO A 166 -12.37 -6.48 -0.68
CA PRO A 166 -11.00 -6.86 -0.40
C PRO A 166 -10.38 -7.74 -1.49
N ILE A 167 -9.12 -7.45 -1.79
CA ILE A 167 -8.27 -8.23 -2.69
C ILE A 167 -7.09 -8.69 -1.86
N TRP A 168 -7.09 -9.96 -1.54
CA TRP A 168 -6.12 -10.60 -0.66
C TRP A 168 -4.82 -10.93 -1.41
N ARG A 169 -3.73 -10.91 -0.68
CA ARG A 169 -2.47 -11.55 -1.07
C ARG A 169 -2.32 -12.84 -0.27
N GLU A 170 -1.74 -13.86 -0.88
CA GLU A 170 -1.47 -15.12 -0.20
C GLU A 170 -0.40 -14.94 0.88
N PRO A 171 -0.50 -15.64 2.03
CA PRO A 171 0.50 -15.57 3.10
C PRO A 171 1.93 -15.81 2.60
N GLU A 172 2.12 -16.79 1.72
CA GLU A 172 3.41 -17.19 1.17
C GLU A 172 4.06 -16.07 0.35
N ASP A 173 3.27 -15.30 -0.41
CA ASP A 173 3.76 -14.17 -1.19
C ASP A 173 4.24 -13.04 -0.27
N ILE A 174 3.53 -12.79 0.82
CA ILE A 174 3.89 -11.79 1.82
C ILE A 174 5.16 -12.20 2.56
N ILE A 175 5.23 -13.45 3.03
CA ILE A 175 6.41 -14.00 3.71
C ILE A 175 7.64 -13.90 2.83
N LYS A 176 7.51 -14.25 1.55
CA LYS A 176 8.60 -14.16 0.58
C LYS A 176 9.09 -12.73 0.38
N GLU A 177 8.18 -11.76 0.28
CA GLU A 177 8.54 -10.34 0.17
C GLU A 177 9.26 -9.83 1.41
N VAL A 178 8.81 -10.20 2.60
CA VAL A 178 9.47 -9.84 3.86
C VAL A 178 10.88 -10.44 3.95
N ARG A 179 11.08 -11.69 3.55
CA ARG A 179 12.41 -12.31 3.49
C ARG A 179 13.36 -11.55 2.57
N ILE A 180 12.87 -11.05 1.43
CA ILE A 180 13.65 -10.18 0.53
C ILE A 180 14.03 -8.86 1.23
N ALA A 181 13.13 -8.25 1.99
CA ALA A 181 13.44 -7.06 2.77
C ALA A 181 14.48 -7.35 3.87
N HIS A 182 14.43 -8.51 4.51
CA HIS A 182 15.44 -8.97 5.47
C HIS A 182 16.81 -9.18 4.79
N ASP A 183 16.85 -9.70 3.57
CA ASP A 183 18.09 -9.83 2.79
C ASP A 183 18.72 -8.46 2.49
N ALA A 184 17.91 -7.42 2.34
CA ALA A 184 18.35 -6.04 2.19
C ALA A 184 18.73 -5.34 3.51
N GLY A 185 18.60 -6.01 4.66
CA GLY A 185 18.98 -5.46 5.97
C GLY A 185 17.85 -4.88 6.81
N VAL A 186 16.61 -4.80 6.30
CA VAL A 186 15.46 -4.36 7.11
C VAL A 186 15.06 -5.46 8.08
N ARG A 187 14.74 -5.11 9.33
CA ARG A 187 14.42 -6.08 10.40
C ARG A 187 13.03 -5.93 10.99
N HIS A 188 12.44 -4.76 10.86
CA HIS A 188 11.15 -4.45 11.44
C HIS A 188 10.07 -4.47 10.38
N VAL A 189 8.94 -5.09 10.68
CA VAL A 189 7.85 -5.28 9.73
C VAL A 189 6.53 -4.80 10.33
N ARG A 190 5.82 -4.00 9.56
CA ARG A 190 4.44 -3.64 9.80
C ARG A 190 3.56 -4.25 8.74
N LEU A 191 2.57 -5.01 9.15
CA LEU A 191 1.54 -5.52 8.25
C LEU A 191 0.56 -4.39 7.94
N GLY A 192 0.75 -3.74 6.79
CA GLY A 192 0.00 -2.58 6.35
C GLY A 192 -1.10 -2.93 5.35
N GLY A 193 -1.89 -1.91 4.99
CA GLY A 193 -3.02 -2.07 4.07
C GLY A 193 -4.23 -2.79 4.67
N MET A 194 -4.06 -3.53 5.76
CA MET A 194 -5.18 -4.19 6.44
C MET A 194 -6.10 -3.17 7.11
N THR A 195 -7.36 -3.16 6.70
CA THR A 195 -8.39 -2.36 7.36
C THR A 195 -8.88 -3.00 8.65
N ASP A 196 -8.67 -4.31 8.77
CA ASP A 196 -9.07 -5.12 9.92
C ASP A 196 -8.32 -6.46 9.87
N THR A 197 -7.54 -6.74 10.90
CA THR A 197 -6.73 -7.98 11.00
C THR A 197 -7.61 -9.22 11.10
N TYR A 198 -8.76 -9.13 11.75
CA TYR A 198 -9.68 -10.26 11.93
C TYR A 198 -10.40 -10.68 10.65
N THR A 199 -10.40 -9.82 9.64
CA THR A 199 -11.07 -10.12 8.37
C THR A 199 -10.12 -10.47 7.23
N TYR A 200 -8.85 -10.76 7.51
CA TYR A 200 -7.94 -11.26 6.49
C TYR A 200 -8.41 -12.61 5.97
N MET A 201 -8.73 -12.68 4.67
CA MET A 201 -9.32 -13.85 4.01
C MET A 201 -10.58 -14.40 4.68
N ALA A 202 -11.40 -13.50 5.27
CA ALA A 202 -12.66 -13.86 5.90
C ALA A 202 -13.67 -14.42 4.88
N GLU A 203 -14.56 -15.27 5.37
CA GLU A 203 -15.59 -15.92 4.56
C GLU A 203 -16.87 -15.07 4.51
N GLY A 204 -17.61 -15.15 3.40
CA GLY A 204 -18.89 -14.46 3.24
C GLY A 204 -18.79 -12.94 3.07
N VAL A 205 -17.66 -12.42 2.58
CA VAL A 205 -17.40 -10.96 2.45
C VAL A 205 -18.43 -10.26 1.57
N GLN A 206 -19.01 -10.93 0.61
CA GLN A 206 -20.00 -10.33 -0.29
C GLN A 206 -21.44 -10.50 0.19
N GLU A 207 -21.69 -11.47 1.04
CA GLU A 207 -23.01 -11.92 1.52
C GLU A 207 -23.35 -11.34 2.89
N LEU A 208 -22.38 -11.34 3.81
CA LEU A 208 -22.57 -10.97 5.20
C LEU A 208 -22.17 -9.51 5.47
N GLU A 209 -22.83 -8.87 6.41
CA GLU A 209 -22.41 -7.55 6.91
C GLU A 209 -21.16 -7.66 7.77
N TYR A 210 -21.05 -8.71 8.55
CA TYR A 210 -19.91 -9.10 9.35
C TYR A 210 -19.39 -10.46 8.86
N PRO A 211 -18.38 -10.47 7.98
CA PRO A 211 -17.82 -11.71 7.44
C PRO A 211 -17.22 -12.57 8.56
N VAL A 212 -17.27 -13.89 8.37
CA VAL A 212 -16.75 -14.83 9.36
C VAL A 212 -15.23 -14.84 9.31
N PRO A 213 -14.52 -14.52 10.43
CA PRO A 213 -13.08 -14.58 10.50
C PRO A 213 -12.54 -15.96 10.16
N ASN A 214 -11.43 -16.00 9.43
CA ASN A 214 -10.74 -17.23 9.11
C ASN A 214 -9.37 -17.27 9.82
N PRO A 215 -9.21 -18.03 10.90
CA PRO A 215 -7.97 -18.06 11.66
C PRO A 215 -6.78 -18.65 10.91
N GLU A 216 -7.01 -19.58 9.99
CA GLU A 216 -5.94 -20.33 9.34
C GLU A 216 -4.98 -19.44 8.52
N PRO A 217 -5.44 -18.56 7.60
CA PRO A 217 -4.53 -17.74 6.81
C PRO A 217 -3.70 -16.78 7.66
N ILE A 218 -4.29 -16.17 8.69
CA ILE A 218 -3.54 -15.24 9.56
C ILE A 218 -2.51 -15.98 10.41
N ALA A 219 -2.85 -17.16 10.90
CA ALA A 219 -1.90 -18.01 11.63
C ALA A 219 -0.73 -18.43 10.72
N ARG A 220 -1.01 -18.86 9.51
CA ARG A 220 -0.01 -19.24 8.51
C ARG A 220 0.92 -18.06 8.18
N LEU A 221 0.36 -16.87 8.00
CA LEU A 221 1.13 -15.65 7.76
C LEU A 221 2.05 -15.33 8.93
N LEU A 222 1.50 -15.20 10.13
CA LEU A 222 2.24 -14.72 11.29
C LEU A 222 3.31 -15.73 11.75
N HIS A 223 2.98 -17.03 11.81
CA HIS A 223 3.96 -18.05 12.13
C HIS A 223 5.06 -18.14 11.05
N GLY A 224 4.70 -18.11 9.76
CA GLY A 224 5.67 -18.12 8.68
C GLY A 224 6.61 -16.90 8.66
N LEU A 225 6.16 -15.75 9.15
CA LEU A 225 7.03 -14.58 9.36
C LEU A 225 7.99 -14.82 10.54
N ARG A 226 7.52 -15.45 11.63
CA ARG A 226 8.33 -15.73 12.83
C ARG A 226 9.36 -16.85 12.64
N GLU A 227 9.25 -17.66 11.61
CA GLU A 227 10.30 -18.62 11.23
C GLU A 227 11.61 -17.95 10.82
N ASP A 228 11.58 -16.71 10.41
CA ASP A 228 12.79 -15.95 10.07
C ASP A 228 13.37 -15.28 11.32
N GLU A 229 14.45 -15.84 11.85
CA GLU A 229 15.13 -15.35 13.05
C GLU A 229 15.63 -13.89 12.93
N ARG A 230 15.71 -13.36 11.71
CA ARG A 230 16.09 -11.97 11.45
C ARG A 230 14.96 -10.99 11.74
N LEU A 231 13.73 -11.46 11.92
CA LEU A 231 12.59 -10.63 12.23
C LEU A 231 12.71 -10.02 13.62
N GLY A 232 12.82 -8.71 13.67
CA GLY A 232 12.80 -7.92 14.90
C GLY A 232 11.36 -7.64 15.34
N ILE A 233 10.89 -6.42 15.09
CA ILE A 233 9.52 -6.02 15.46
C ILE A 233 8.55 -6.48 14.38
N LEU A 234 7.49 -7.15 14.79
CA LEU A 234 6.31 -7.45 14.00
C LEU A 234 5.10 -6.73 14.58
N HIS A 235 4.45 -5.93 13.77
CA HIS A 235 3.31 -5.11 14.17
C HIS A 235 2.19 -5.16 13.13
N THR A 236 0.94 -5.06 13.60
CA THR A 236 -0.27 -4.83 12.79
C THR A 236 -1.11 -3.73 13.44
N ASP A 237 -2.10 -3.19 12.73
CA ASP A 237 -2.72 -1.94 13.18
C ASP A 237 -4.13 -2.06 13.75
N ASN A 238 -5.06 -2.64 12.98
CA ASN A 238 -6.48 -2.42 13.20
C ASN A 238 -7.24 -3.71 13.45
N GLY A 239 -8.23 -3.64 14.32
CA GLY A 239 -9.25 -4.65 14.54
C GLY A 239 -10.64 -4.02 14.57
N ASN A 240 -11.63 -4.74 14.08
CA ASN A 240 -13.02 -4.32 14.11
C ASN A 240 -13.75 -5.00 15.28
N PRO A 241 -14.15 -4.25 16.32
CA PRO A 241 -14.80 -4.83 17.49
C PRO A 241 -16.13 -5.50 17.15
N SER A 242 -16.84 -5.06 16.12
CA SER A 242 -18.10 -5.68 15.70
C SER A 242 -17.91 -7.08 15.12
N ILE A 243 -16.81 -7.32 14.40
CA ILE A 243 -16.45 -8.65 13.90
C ILE A 243 -16.17 -9.60 15.06
N ILE A 244 -15.43 -9.13 16.05
CA ILE A 244 -15.09 -9.93 17.25
C ILE A 244 -16.35 -10.28 18.03
N ALA A 245 -17.24 -9.31 18.25
CA ALA A 245 -18.47 -9.51 19.00
C ALA A 245 -19.44 -10.50 18.30
N GLU A 246 -19.50 -10.46 16.97
CA GLU A 246 -20.38 -11.34 16.18
C GLU A 246 -19.83 -12.77 16.08
N HIS A 247 -18.50 -12.94 16.07
CA HIS A 247 -17.81 -14.20 15.81
C HIS A 247 -16.74 -14.48 16.89
N LEU A 248 -17.16 -14.79 18.12
CA LEU A 248 -16.26 -14.90 19.26
C LEU A 248 -15.20 -16.01 19.09
N GLU A 249 -15.63 -17.24 18.76
CA GLU A 249 -14.74 -18.40 18.67
C GLU A 249 -13.58 -18.20 17.65
N PRO A 250 -13.84 -17.90 16.37
CA PRO A 250 -12.73 -17.69 15.42
C PRO A 250 -11.92 -16.42 15.75
N SER A 251 -12.54 -15.41 16.35
CA SER A 251 -11.81 -14.20 16.78
C SER A 251 -10.88 -14.48 17.95
N GLU A 252 -11.26 -15.34 18.89
CA GLU A 252 -10.40 -15.79 19.99
C GLU A 252 -9.17 -16.54 19.46
N ALA A 253 -9.37 -17.43 18.49
CA ALA A 253 -8.25 -18.15 17.85
C ALA A 253 -7.27 -17.16 17.16
N ILE A 254 -7.78 -16.16 16.45
CA ILE A 254 -6.94 -15.10 15.86
C ILE A 254 -6.23 -14.31 16.95
N THR A 255 -6.94 -13.89 18.00
CA THR A 255 -6.35 -13.13 19.12
C THR A 255 -5.20 -13.89 19.77
N LYS A 256 -5.37 -15.18 20.00
CA LYS A 256 -4.29 -16.04 20.54
C LYS A 256 -3.07 -16.03 19.61
N THR A 257 -3.27 -16.21 18.31
CA THR A 257 -2.17 -16.13 17.33
C THR A 257 -1.48 -14.77 17.36
N LEU A 258 -2.22 -13.67 17.47
CA LEU A 258 -1.66 -12.32 17.57
C LEU A 258 -0.80 -12.17 18.83
N VAL A 259 -1.29 -12.62 19.97
CA VAL A 259 -0.55 -12.57 21.25
C VAL A 259 0.73 -13.40 21.17
N ASP A 260 0.68 -14.58 20.57
CA ASP A 260 1.82 -15.49 20.46
C ASP A 260 2.89 -15.01 19.45
N THR A 261 2.51 -14.16 18.49
CA THR A 261 3.40 -13.85 17.36
C THR A 261 3.79 -12.36 17.24
N LEU A 262 2.96 -11.42 17.66
CA LEU A 262 3.33 -10.01 17.60
C LEU A 262 4.43 -9.69 18.62
N SER A 263 5.19 -8.65 18.36
CA SER A 263 6.23 -8.20 19.29
C SER A 263 5.66 -7.58 20.54
N ASP A 264 6.38 -7.70 21.64
CA ASP A 264 6.03 -7.04 22.91
C ASP A 264 5.81 -5.54 22.71
N GLY A 265 4.72 -5.03 23.26
CA GLY A 265 4.31 -3.64 23.10
C GLY A 265 3.62 -3.32 21.77
N ALA A 266 3.38 -4.30 20.91
CA ALA A 266 2.52 -4.09 19.75
C ALA A 266 1.09 -3.72 20.20
N VAL A 267 0.50 -2.76 19.50
CA VAL A 267 -0.83 -2.23 19.83
C VAL A 267 -1.76 -2.49 18.65
N LEU A 268 -2.86 -3.19 18.92
CA LEU A 268 -3.96 -3.32 17.97
C LEU A 268 -5.00 -2.24 18.26
N SER A 269 -5.28 -1.40 17.30
CA SER A 269 -6.25 -0.31 17.44
C SER A 269 -7.66 -0.79 17.12
N PHE A 270 -8.58 -0.60 18.05
CA PHE A 270 -10.01 -0.80 17.82
C PHE A 270 -10.71 0.55 17.66
N GLY A 271 -11.43 0.69 16.56
CA GLY A 271 -12.25 1.87 16.32
C GLY A 271 -13.52 1.84 17.18
N LEU A 272 -13.60 2.69 18.18
CA LEU A 272 -14.83 2.99 18.89
C LEU A 272 -15.27 4.39 18.48
N GLU A 273 -16.24 4.45 17.57
CA GLU A 273 -16.62 5.70 16.90
C GLU A 273 -17.71 6.48 17.68
N SER A 274 -18.42 5.81 18.56
CA SER A 274 -19.42 6.37 19.46
C SER A 274 -19.47 5.56 20.74
N ALA A 275 -19.76 6.22 21.85
CA ALA A 275 -20.01 5.61 23.16
C ALA A 275 -21.50 5.68 23.56
N ASP A 276 -22.38 6.08 22.66
CA ASP A 276 -23.83 6.19 22.86
C ASP A 276 -24.54 4.84 22.71
#